data_406458f67296ebd8cb54cf40b56de803
#
_entry.id   406458f67296ebd8cb54cf40b56de803
#
_cell.length_a   1.000
_cell.length_b   1.000
_cell.length_c   1.000
_cell.angle_alpha   90.00
_cell.angle_beta   90.00
_cell.angle_gamma   90.00
#
_symmetry.space_group_name_H-M   'P 1'
#
loop_
_entity.id
_entity.type
_entity.pdbx_description
1 polymer ?
#
loop_
_entity_poly.entity_id
_entity_poly.type
_entity_poly.pdbx_seq_one_letter_code
_entity_poly.pdbx_strand_id
1 'polypeptide(L)'
;MSERWACRLVNQPRGTQRYHLTRREDEDALTRAITDLATQYGRYGYRRITALLKRDGWQVGKDRVERIWRREGLKVPPRQKPRGRLWFNDGSCVRLRPEHPNHVWSYDFVSAKTHDGRTVRMLNLIDEHSRECLMIRSERRWSSAKVIEALADVMVLKGVPEHLRSDNGPEFVARDLRKWLAGTGAKTAYIEPGSPWENGYCESFNSKLRDEFLNGELFYSMKEIRVLAERWRVHYNTIRPHSSLGYRPPAPEARLPKSLGYGEVETATRFPLLHTPHGDYRSTKIDALH
;
A
#
# COMPACT_ATOMS: atom_id res chain seq x y z
N MET A 1 -59.68 -0.40 3.36
CA MET A 1 -58.77 -1.23 2.55
C MET A 1 -57.81 -1.94 3.51
N SER A 2 -57.63 -3.28 3.40
CA SER A 2 -56.71 -4.00 4.29
C SER A 2 -55.26 -3.88 3.79
N GLU A 3 -54.28 -3.84 4.71
CA GLU A 3 -52.83 -3.88 4.40
C GLU A 3 -52.49 -5.05 3.45
N ARG A 4 -53.13 -6.22 3.66
CA ARG A 4 -52.93 -7.42 2.83
C ARG A 4 -53.31 -7.17 1.37
N TRP A 5 -54.40 -6.44 1.15
CA TRP A 5 -54.89 -6.12 -0.18
C TRP A 5 -54.00 -5.06 -0.84
N ALA A 6 -53.59 -4.01 -0.11
CA ALA A 6 -52.69 -2.98 -0.59
C ALA A 6 -51.33 -3.58 -1.00
N CYS A 7 -50.74 -4.46 -0.20
CA CYS A 7 -49.49 -5.11 -0.53
C CYS A 7 -49.58 -5.99 -1.80
N ARG A 8 -50.75 -6.63 -2.05
CA ARG A 8 -50.97 -7.37 -3.31
C ARG A 8 -51.02 -6.43 -4.51
N LEU A 9 -51.71 -5.31 -4.41
CA LEU A 9 -51.83 -4.32 -5.50
C LEU A 9 -50.47 -3.79 -5.95
N VAL A 10 -49.59 -3.46 -5.00
CA VAL A 10 -48.23 -2.94 -5.29
C VAL A 10 -47.17 -4.03 -5.43
N ASN A 11 -47.60 -5.31 -5.44
CA ASN A 11 -46.72 -6.47 -5.50
C ASN A 11 -45.56 -6.43 -4.47
N GLN A 12 -45.86 -5.96 -3.26
CA GLN A 12 -44.89 -5.87 -2.17
C GLN A 12 -45.16 -6.89 -1.08
N PRO A 13 -44.17 -7.72 -0.68
CA PRO A 13 -44.32 -8.64 0.44
C PRO A 13 -44.68 -7.91 1.74
N ARG A 14 -45.66 -8.44 2.51
CA ARG A 14 -46.07 -7.83 3.80
C ARG A 14 -44.90 -7.74 4.81
N GLY A 15 -43.98 -8.71 4.76
CA GLY A 15 -42.77 -8.65 5.59
C GLY A 15 -41.91 -7.40 5.32
N THR A 16 -41.81 -6.98 4.05
CA THR A 16 -41.11 -5.76 3.65
C THR A 16 -41.85 -4.52 4.15
N GLN A 17 -43.19 -4.51 4.07
CA GLN A 17 -44.03 -3.39 4.55
C GLN A 17 -43.94 -3.21 6.06
N ARG A 18 -43.81 -4.27 6.82
CA ARG A 18 -43.71 -4.27 8.29
C ARG A 18 -42.29 -4.24 8.79
N TYR A 19 -41.31 -4.19 7.88
CA TYR A 19 -39.93 -4.14 8.28
C TYR A 19 -39.60 -2.82 8.94
N HIS A 20 -39.26 -2.88 10.22
CA HIS A 20 -38.67 -1.76 10.95
C HIS A 20 -37.18 -1.96 11.05
N LEU A 21 -36.41 -0.94 10.65
CA LEU A 21 -34.97 -0.97 10.74
C LEU A 21 -34.54 -1.02 12.23
N THR A 22 -34.08 -2.17 12.68
CA THR A 22 -33.52 -2.29 14.03
C THR A 22 -32.12 -1.70 14.03
N ARG A 23 -31.97 -0.56 14.67
CA ARG A 23 -30.64 0.05 14.91
C ARG A 23 -29.97 -0.68 16.05
N ARG A 24 -28.76 -1.21 15.80
CA ARG A 24 -27.97 -1.85 16.83
C ARG A 24 -27.35 -0.83 17.77
N GLU A 25 -27.21 -1.15 19.05
CA GLU A 25 -26.63 -0.26 20.06
C GLU A 25 -25.20 0.21 19.69
N ASP A 26 -24.43 -0.66 19.02
CA ASP A 26 -23.07 -0.39 18.60
C ASP A 26 -22.95 0.37 17.26
N GLU A 27 -24.06 0.76 16.61
CA GLU A 27 -24.06 1.34 15.25
C GLU A 27 -23.31 2.69 15.22
N ASP A 28 -23.51 3.54 16.22
CA ASP A 28 -22.87 4.87 16.28
C ASP A 28 -21.36 4.77 16.57
N ALA A 29 -20.98 3.87 17.45
CA ALA A 29 -19.58 3.61 17.76
C ALA A 29 -18.85 3.00 16.54
N LEU A 30 -19.50 2.05 15.84
CA LEU A 30 -18.96 1.46 14.63
C LEU A 30 -18.86 2.49 13.49
N THR A 31 -19.86 3.37 13.35
CA THR A 31 -19.82 4.44 12.33
C THR A 31 -18.64 5.37 12.55
N ARG A 32 -18.39 5.79 13.79
CA ARG A 32 -17.21 6.60 14.15
C ARG A 32 -15.92 5.87 13.82
N ALA A 33 -15.77 4.62 14.24
CA ALA A 33 -14.58 3.82 13.95
C ALA A 33 -14.31 3.66 12.45
N ILE A 34 -15.37 3.48 11.63
CA ILE A 34 -15.26 3.43 10.16
C ILE A 34 -14.77 4.77 9.61
N THR A 35 -15.35 5.88 10.07
CA THR A 35 -15.00 7.24 9.60
C THR A 35 -13.57 7.60 9.99
N ASP A 36 -13.14 7.29 11.22
CA ASP A 36 -11.78 7.53 11.70
C ASP A 36 -10.76 6.75 10.86
N LEU A 37 -11.01 5.46 10.62
CA LEU A 37 -10.14 4.65 9.76
C LEU A 37 -10.16 5.12 8.29
N ALA A 38 -11.29 5.57 7.77
CA ALA A 38 -11.39 6.12 6.42
C ALA A 38 -10.62 7.44 6.28
N THR A 39 -10.65 8.28 7.31
CA THR A 39 -9.87 9.53 7.39
C THR A 39 -8.37 9.22 7.49
N GLN A 40 -7.99 8.27 8.32
CA GLN A 40 -6.60 7.86 8.50
C GLN A 40 -6.02 7.20 7.23
N TYR A 41 -6.83 6.41 6.53
CA TYR A 41 -6.42 5.64 5.35
C TYR A 41 -7.27 5.99 4.12
N GLY A 42 -7.18 7.21 3.64
CA GLY A 42 -8.01 7.74 2.55
C GLY A 42 -8.00 6.94 1.23
N ARG A 43 -7.02 6.02 1.05
CA ARG A 43 -6.92 5.12 -0.10
C ARG A 43 -7.45 3.71 0.17
N TYR A 44 -8.04 3.45 1.36
CA TYR A 44 -8.61 2.15 1.70
C TYR A 44 -10.12 2.16 1.53
N GLY A 45 -10.64 1.22 0.75
CA GLY A 45 -12.08 1.00 0.64
C GLY A 45 -12.62 0.13 1.78
N TYR A 46 -13.94 0.03 1.88
CA TYR A 46 -14.65 -0.66 2.94
C TYR A 46 -14.14 -2.08 3.26
N ARG A 47 -13.63 -2.82 2.26
CA ARG A 47 -13.09 -4.18 2.49
C ARG A 47 -11.83 -4.19 3.35
N ARG A 48 -10.91 -3.24 3.12
CA ARG A 48 -9.70 -3.08 3.94
C ARG A 48 -10.05 -2.49 5.31
N ILE A 49 -10.97 -1.53 5.36
CA ILE A 49 -11.48 -0.99 6.62
C ILE A 49 -12.13 -2.10 7.46
N THR A 50 -12.91 -3.00 6.85
CA THR A 50 -13.45 -4.18 7.55
C THR A 50 -12.35 -5.05 8.15
N ALA A 51 -11.25 -5.26 7.42
CA ALA A 51 -10.13 -6.05 7.94
C ALA A 51 -9.43 -5.39 9.12
N LEU A 52 -9.25 -4.06 9.08
CA LEU A 52 -8.70 -3.28 10.19
C LEU A 52 -9.62 -3.33 11.41
N LEU A 53 -10.92 -3.12 11.26
CA LEU A 53 -11.91 -3.22 12.32
C LEU A 53 -11.88 -4.60 13.00
N LYS A 54 -11.83 -5.68 12.21
CA LYS A 54 -11.73 -7.05 12.76
C LYS A 54 -10.46 -7.25 13.58
N ARG A 55 -9.33 -6.71 13.13
CA ARG A 55 -8.06 -6.76 13.87
C ARG A 55 -8.16 -5.97 15.17
N ASP A 56 -8.92 -4.87 15.17
CA ASP A 56 -9.15 -4.03 16.33
C ASP A 56 -10.26 -4.59 17.26
N GLY A 57 -10.72 -5.85 17.00
CA GLY A 57 -11.65 -6.60 17.85
C GLY A 57 -13.14 -6.48 17.49
N TRP A 58 -13.50 -5.71 16.47
CA TRP A 58 -14.89 -5.59 16.03
C TRP A 58 -15.44 -6.87 15.41
N GLN A 59 -16.56 -7.35 15.92
CA GLN A 59 -17.30 -8.48 15.35
C GLN A 59 -18.23 -7.99 14.23
N VAL A 60 -17.69 -7.66 13.07
CA VAL A 60 -18.43 -7.04 11.97
C VAL A 60 -18.20 -7.73 10.63
N GLY A 61 -19.25 -7.89 9.85
CA GLY A 61 -19.20 -8.38 8.48
C GLY A 61 -18.97 -7.25 7.47
N LYS A 62 -18.41 -7.61 6.29
CA LYS A 62 -18.12 -6.64 5.21
C LYS A 62 -19.37 -5.89 4.74
N ASP A 63 -20.54 -6.57 4.70
CA ASP A 63 -21.77 -5.99 4.16
C ASP A 63 -22.35 -4.92 5.10
N ARG A 64 -22.17 -5.09 6.44
CA ARG A 64 -22.54 -4.06 7.41
C ARG A 64 -21.64 -2.82 7.28
N VAL A 65 -20.33 -3.02 7.13
CA VAL A 65 -19.38 -1.92 6.91
C VAL A 65 -19.66 -1.22 5.58
N GLU A 66 -19.93 -1.97 4.49
CA GLU A 66 -20.28 -1.40 3.19
C GLU A 66 -21.55 -0.55 3.24
N ARG A 67 -22.58 -1.02 3.96
CA ARG A 67 -23.84 -0.28 4.15
C ARG A 67 -23.58 1.06 4.84
N ILE A 68 -22.81 1.06 5.95
CA ILE A 68 -22.44 2.29 6.67
C ILE A 68 -21.58 3.18 5.77
N TRP A 69 -20.58 2.61 5.11
CA TRP A 69 -19.70 3.32 4.17
C TRP A 69 -20.48 4.10 3.11
N ARG A 70 -21.50 3.49 2.53
CA ARG A 70 -22.37 4.15 1.54
C ARG A 70 -23.27 5.21 2.17
N ARG A 71 -23.81 4.93 3.34
CA ARG A 71 -24.66 5.87 4.08
C ARG A 71 -23.91 7.14 4.44
N GLU A 72 -22.67 7.02 4.88
CA GLU A 72 -21.80 8.17 5.23
C GLU A 72 -21.19 8.84 3.99
N GLY A 73 -21.53 8.42 2.78
CA GLY A 73 -21.01 9.02 1.54
C GLY A 73 -19.52 8.80 1.31
N LEU A 74 -18.89 7.86 2.02
CA LEU A 74 -17.47 7.61 1.91
C LEU A 74 -17.11 7.04 0.53
N LYS A 75 -16.04 7.57 -0.07
CA LYS A 75 -15.56 7.17 -1.39
C LYS A 75 -14.04 7.10 -1.40
N VAL A 76 -13.50 6.11 -2.08
CA VAL A 76 -12.07 6.06 -2.40
C VAL A 76 -11.86 6.78 -3.73
N PRO A 77 -10.89 7.69 -3.86
CA PRO A 77 -10.58 8.31 -5.13
C PRO A 77 -10.34 7.27 -6.22
N PRO A 78 -10.84 7.48 -7.44
CA PRO A 78 -10.69 6.52 -8.52
C PRO A 78 -9.20 6.27 -8.83
N ARG A 79 -8.85 5.02 -9.10
CA ARG A 79 -7.52 4.68 -9.58
C ARG A 79 -7.42 5.03 -11.05
N GLN A 80 -6.24 5.47 -11.46
CA GLN A 80 -5.93 5.58 -12.87
C GLN A 80 -6.08 4.19 -13.52
N LYS A 81 -6.94 4.09 -14.52
CA LYS A 81 -7.14 2.83 -15.24
C LYS A 81 -5.87 2.50 -16.05
N PRO A 82 -5.45 1.22 -16.09
CA PRO A 82 -4.37 0.80 -16.98
C PRO A 82 -4.73 1.14 -18.44
N ARG A 83 -3.76 1.57 -19.23
CA ARG A 83 -3.93 1.87 -20.66
C ARG A 83 -3.98 0.58 -21.49
N GLY A 84 -4.99 -0.28 -21.25
CA GLY A 84 -5.20 -1.54 -21.95
C GLY A 84 -4.54 -2.76 -21.26
N ARG A 85 -4.79 -3.95 -21.81
CA ARG A 85 -4.12 -5.19 -21.44
C ARG A 85 -2.87 -5.35 -22.29
N LEU A 86 -1.74 -5.60 -21.65
CA LEU A 86 -0.46 -5.84 -22.33
C LEU A 86 -0.27 -7.31 -22.72
N TRP A 87 -1.18 -8.22 -22.32
CA TRP A 87 -1.07 -9.67 -22.58
C TRP A 87 -2.46 -10.33 -22.63
N PHE A 88 -2.53 -11.46 -23.31
CA PHE A 88 -3.69 -12.33 -23.32
C PHE A 88 -3.73 -13.24 -22.10
N ASN A 89 -4.92 -13.59 -21.61
CA ASN A 89 -5.11 -14.46 -20.46
C ASN A 89 -5.26 -15.94 -20.91
N ASP A 90 -4.45 -16.32 -21.89
CA ASP A 90 -4.50 -17.60 -22.60
C ASP A 90 -3.51 -18.66 -22.10
N GLY A 91 -2.80 -18.35 -21.01
CA GLY A 91 -1.78 -19.27 -20.45
C GLY A 91 -0.43 -19.24 -21.17
N SER A 92 -0.26 -18.41 -22.21
CA SER A 92 1.02 -18.26 -22.96
C SER A 92 2.13 -17.62 -22.12
N CYS A 93 1.79 -17.00 -20.98
CA CYS A 93 2.75 -16.39 -20.08
C CYS A 93 3.37 -17.43 -19.16
N VAL A 94 4.47 -18.05 -19.58
CA VAL A 94 5.30 -18.92 -18.73
C VAL A 94 6.19 -18.03 -17.87
N ARG A 95 5.97 -18.07 -16.56
CA ARG A 95 6.74 -17.26 -15.61
C ARG A 95 7.12 -18.09 -14.41
N LEU A 96 8.35 -17.93 -13.92
CA LEU A 96 8.76 -18.51 -12.63
C LEU A 96 7.84 -17.99 -11.52
N ARG A 97 7.06 -18.89 -10.90
CA ARG A 97 6.17 -18.56 -9.78
C ARG A 97 6.90 -18.82 -8.46
N PRO A 98 6.79 -17.91 -7.48
CA PRO A 98 7.38 -18.12 -6.17
C PRO A 98 6.62 -19.24 -5.42
N GLU A 99 7.35 -20.20 -4.87
CA GLU A 99 6.78 -21.36 -4.15
C GLU A 99 6.92 -21.22 -2.63
N HIS A 100 7.96 -20.51 -2.16
CA HIS A 100 8.24 -20.29 -0.74
C HIS A 100 8.92 -18.91 -0.53
N PRO A 101 9.01 -18.42 0.72
CA PRO A 101 9.76 -17.20 1.03
C PRO A 101 11.22 -17.32 0.58
N ASN A 102 11.80 -16.22 0.11
CA ASN A 102 13.14 -16.13 -0.46
C ASN A 102 13.37 -16.96 -1.74
N HIS A 103 12.32 -17.50 -2.37
CA HIS A 103 12.46 -18.16 -3.67
C HIS A 103 12.74 -17.13 -4.78
N VAL A 104 11.90 -16.11 -4.90
CA VAL A 104 12.05 -15.07 -5.92
C VAL A 104 11.90 -13.69 -5.29
N TRP A 105 12.95 -12.89 -5.37
CA TRP A 105 12.86 -11.46 -5.08
C TRP A 105 12.77 -10.66 -6.37
N SER A 106 11.91 -9.65 -6.37
CA SER A 106 11.80 -8.68 -7.48
C SER A 106 12.23 -7.31 -7.02
N TYR A 107 12.95 -6.59 -7.86
CA TYR A 107 13.31 -5.20 -7.61
C TYR A 107 13.09 -4.32 -8.83
N ASP A 108 12.84 -3.04 -8.57
CA ASP A 108 12.56 -2.05 -9.61
C ASP A 108 12.72 -0.64 -9.05
N PHE A 109 12.85 0.33 -9.95
CA PHE A 109 12.94 1.74 -9.59
C PHE A 109 11.60 2.47 -9.70
N VAL A 110 11.30 3.29 -8.69
CA VAL A 110 10.23 4.27 -8.73
C VAL A 110 10.81 5.66 -8.58
N SER A 111 10.37 6.59 -9.41
CA SER A 111 10.79 7.98 -9.33
C SER A 111 9.72 8.84 -8.64
N ALA A 112 10.18 9.74 -7.77
CA ALA A 112 9.42 10.84 -7.18
C ALA A 112 10.17 12.15 -7.37
N LYS A 113 9.59 13.27 -6.95
CA LYS A 113 10.26 14.58 -6.94
C LYS A 113 10.17 15.20 -5.57
N THR A 114 11.21 15.92 -5.17
CA THR A 114 11.15 16.84 -4.05
C THR A 114 10.50 18.16 -4.47
N HIS A 115 10.05 18.96 -3.50
CA HIS A 115 9.39 20.26 -3.73
C HIS A 115 10.16 21.18 -4.67
N ASP A 116 11.49 21.13 -4.62
CA ASP A 116 12.40 21.86 -5.50
C ASP A 116 12.52 21.29 -6.93
N GLY A 117 11.66 20.34 -7.29
CA GLY A 117 11.60 19.71 -8.61
C GLY A 117 12.67 18.65 -8.87
N ARG A 118 13.62 18.43 -7.96
CA ARG A 118 14.72 17.48 -8.14
C ARG A 118 14.24 16.05 -8.00
N THR A 119 14.62 15.21 -8.95
CA THR A 119 14.23 13.80 -8.99
C THR A 119 14.89 12.99 -7.88
N VAL A 120 14.12 12.07 -7.31
CA VAL A 120 14.55 11.01 -6.38
C VAL A 120 14.19 9.68 -7.02
N ARG A 121 15.11 8.74 -7.04
CA ARG A 121 14.85 7.36 -7.48
C ARG A 121 14.88 6.44 -6.26
N MET A 122 13.83 5.66 -6.10
CA MET A 122 13.68 4.68 -5.03
C MET A 122 13.87 3.29 -5.60
N LEU A 123 14.83 2.55 -5.06
CA LEU A 123 14.99 1.13 -5.33
C LEU A 123 14.10 0.35 -4.37
N ASN A 124 13.13 -0.35 -4.91
CA ASN A 124 12.21 -1.20 -4.17
C ASN A 124 12.59 -2.66 -4.35
N LEU A 125 12.58 -3.43 -3.27
CA LEU A 125 12.84 -4.87 -3.27
C LEU A 125 11.71 -5.56 -2.54
N ILE A 126 11.10 -6.57 -3.17
CA ILE A 126 10.01 -7.35 -2.60
C ILE A 126 10.28 -8.86 -2.71
N ASP A 127 9.83 -9.61 -1.74
CA ASP A 127 9.68 -11.06 -1.86
C ASP A 127 8.34 -11.37 -2.56
N GLU A 128 8.40 -12.05 -3.68
CA GLU A 128 7.22 -12.34 -4.50
C GLU A 128 6.26 -13.32 -3.84
N HIS A 129 6.75 -14.22 -2.96
CA HIS A 129 5.91 -15.19 -2.28
C HIS A 129 5.15 -14.54 -1.13
N SER A 130 5.86 -13.99 -0.15
CA SER A 130 5.27 -13.39 1.04
C SER A 130 4.61 -12.04 0.78
N ARG A 131 4.93 -11.37 -0.33
CA ARG A 131 4.58 -9.97 -0.64
C ARG A 131 5.24 -8.95 0.28
N GLU A 132 6.19 -9.38 1.09
CA GLU A 132 6.95 -8.48 1.97
C GLU A 132 7.75 -7.48 1.14
N CYS A 133 7.67 -6.21 1.51
CA CYS A 133 8.59 -5.19 1.02
C CYS A 133 9.87 -5.25 1.84
N LEU A 134 10.91 -5.83 1.29
CA LEU A 134 12.19 -6.03 1.96
C LEU A 134 12.95 -4.71 2.12
N MET A 135 12.86 -3.82 1.12
CA MET A 135 13.59 -2.56 1.11
C MET A 135 12.88 -1.50 0.26
N ILE A 136 12.98 -0.24 0.69
CA ILE A 136 12.78 0.97 -0.11
C ILE A 136 13.97 1.90 0.18
N ARG A 137 14.95 1.94 -0.72
CA ARG A 137 16.11 2.83 -0.58
C ARG A 137 16.04 3.99 -1.57
N SER A 138 16.18 5.21 -1.08
CA SER A 138 15.99 6.44 -1.88
C SER A 138 17.32 7.16 -2.11
N GLU A 139 17.65 7.43 -3.38
CA GLU A 139 18.85 8.17 -3.78
C GLU A 139 18.54 9.14 -4.93
N ARG A 140 19.39 10.18 -5.08
CA ARG A 140 19.32 11.10 -6.23
C ARG A 140 19.86 10.44 -7.50
N ARG A 141 20.94 9.67 -7.35
CA ARG A 141 21.60 8.94 -8.45
C ARG A 141 21.99 7.56 -7.96
N TRP A 142 21.75 6.60 -8.81
CA TRP A 142 22.12 5.21 -8.60
C TRP A 142 23.28 4.82 -9.49
N SER A 143 24.20 4.03 -8.96
CA SER A 143 25.25 3.31 -9.67
C SER A 143 25.11 1.82 -9.35
N SER A 144 25.73 0.95 -10.16
CA SER A 144 25.77 -0.49 -9.89
C SER A 144 26.33 -0.79 -8.50
N ALA A 145 27.35 -0.05 -8.05
CA ALA A 145 27.92 -0.22 -6.72
C ALA A 145 26.90 0.05 -5.60
N LYS A 146 26.08 1.08 -5.72
CA LYS A 146 25.01 1.37 -4.74
C LYS A 146 23.88 0.34 -4.79
N VAL A 147 23.57 -0.22 -5.94
CA VAL A 147 22.61 -1.33 -6.06
C VAL A 147 23.16 -2.57 -5.36
N ILE A 148 24.41 -2.92 -5.59
CA ILE A 148 25.09 -4.04 -4.92
C ILE A 148 25.07 -3.86 -3.40
N GLU A 149 25.47 -2.68 -2.90
CA GLU A 149 25.43 -2.37 -1.47
C GLU A 149 24.02 -2.55 -0.88
N ALA A 150 23.02 -2.01 -1.56
CA ALA A 150 21.62 -2.09 -1.12
C ALA A 150 21.11 -3.54 -1.06
N LEU A 151 21.43 -4.36 -2.06
CA LEU A 151 21.06 -5.77 -2.10
C LEU A 151 21.83 -6.60 -1.07
N ALA A 152 23.14 -6.34 -0.90
CA ALA A 152 23.97 -7.00 0.09
C ALA A 152 23.44 -6.79 1.51
N ASP A 153 23.07 -5.55 1.88
CA ASP A 153 22.49 -5.24 3.19
C ASP A 153 21.24 -6.09 3.47
N VAL A 154 20.36 -6.25 2.48
CA VAL A 154 19.16 -7.07 2.65
C VAL A 154 19.49 -8.56 2.70
N MET A 155 20.43 -9.03 1.87
CA MET A 155 20.85 -10.45 1.87
C MET A 155 21.51 -10.86 3.20
N VAL A 156 22.23 -9.95 3.85
CA VAL A 156 22.79 -10.20 5.18
C VAL A 156 21.68 -10.41 6.23
N LEU A 157 20.58 -9.66 6.12
CA LEU A 157 19.49 -9.69 7.10
C LEU A 157 18.47 -10.82 6.84
N LYS A 158 18.19 -11.13 5.57
CA LYS A 158 17.08 -12.01 5.15
C LYS A 158 17.56 -13.32 4.52
N GLY A 159 18.86 -13.45 4.28
CA GLY A 159 19.44 -14.53 3.48
C GLY A 159 19.47 -14.20 1.99
N VAL A 160 20.14 -15.04 1.21
CA VAL A 160 20.26 -14.90 -0.24
C VAL A 160 19.04 -15.57 -0.90
N PRO A 161 18.32 -14.88 -1.83
CA PRO A 161 17.23 -15.50 -2.56
C PRO A 161 17.75 -16.50 -3.60
N GLU A 162 16.95 -17.47 -3.99
CA GLU A 162 17.30 -18.37 -5.08
C GLU A 162 17.32 -17.65 -6.43
N HIS A 163 16.36 -16.75 -6.62
CA HIS A 163 16.22 -15.98 -7.85
C HIS A 163 16.03 -14.50 -7.57
N LEU A 164 16.70 -13.67 -8.38
CA LEU A 164 16.54 -12.23 -8.33
C LEU A 164 16.01 -11.74 -9.69
N ARG A 165 14.83 -11.13 -9.70
CA ARG A 165 14.15 -10.62 -10.90
C ARG A 165 14.23 -9.10 -10.99
N SER A 166 14.61 -8.60 -12.17
CA SER A 166 14.57 -7.16 -12.48
C SER A 166 14.20 -6.94 -13.93
N ASP A 167 13.85 -5.70 -14.26
CA ASP A 167 13.86 -5.27 -15.65
C ASP A 167 15.28 -5.18 -16.22
N ASN A 168 15.38 -4.89 -17.51
CA ASN A 168 16.67 -4.74 -18.21
C ASN A 168 17.22 -3.30 -18.12
N GLY A 169 16.94 -2.57 -17.05
CA GLY A 169 17.49 -1.24 -16.82
C GLY A 169 19.02 -1.23 -16.84
N PRO A 170 19.67 -0.16 -17.35
CA PRO A 170 21.13 -0.09 -17.50
C PRO A 170 21.89 -0.31 -16.19
N GLU A 171 21.33 0.10 -15.06
CA GLU A 171 21.90 -0.12 -13.73
C GLU A 171 21.88 -1.60 -13.31
N PHE A 172 20.93 -2.38 -13.85
CA PHE A 172 20.72 -3.80 -13.53
C PHE A 172 21.47 -4.73 -14.46
N VAL A 173 21.75 -4.28 -15.68
CA VAL A 173 22.54 -5.03 -16.69
C VAL A 173 24.05 -4.81 -16.51
N ALA A 174 24.46 -3.95 -15.59
CA ALA A 174 25.86 -3.62 -15.35
C ALA A 174 26.68 -4.89 -15.06
N ARG A 175 27.84 -5.00 -15.72
CA ARG A 175 28.73 -6.16 -15.63
C ARG A 175 29.11 -6.48 -14.18
N ASP A 176 29.36 -5.46 -13.38
CA ASP A 176 29.76 -5.62 -11.97
C ASP A 176 28.66 -6.23 -11.12
N LEU A 177 27.41 -5.80 -11.33
CA LEU A 177 26.26 -6.36 -10.61
C LEU A 177 26.06 -7.83 -10.97
N ARG A 178 26.14 -8.17 -12.27
CA ARG A 178 26.04 -9.57 -12.73
C ARG A 178 27.13 -10.46 -12.12
N LYS A 179 28.39 -9.98 -12.14
CA LYS A 179 29.53 -10.68 -11.56
C LYS A 179 29.35 -10.90 -10.07
N TRP A 180 28.89 -9.86 -9.36
CA TRP A 180 28.65 -9.96 -7.93
C TRP A 180 27.51 -10.95 -7.62
N LEU A 181 26.38 -10.89 -8.33
CA LEU A 181 25.25 -11.81 -8.15
C LEU A 181 25.68 -13.27 -8.40
N ALA A 182 26.45 -13.53 -9.45
CA ALA A 182 26.99 -14.86 -9.71
C ALA A 182 27.83 -15.39 -8.52
N GLY A 183 28.53 -14.50 -7.82
CA GLY A 183 29.31 -14.85 -6.61
C GLY A 183 28.47 -15.15 -5.37
N THR A 184 27.22 -14.66 -5.30
CA THR A 184 26.30 -14.88 -4.18
C THR A 184 25.53 -16.19 -4.28
N GLY A 185 25.53 -16.86 -5.44
CA GLY A 185 24.73 -18.05 -5.72
C GLY A 185 23.28 -17.76 -6.14
N ALA A 186 22.83 -16.50 -6.10
CA ALA A 186 21.51 -16.10 -6.59
C ALA A 186 21.45 -16.18 -8.13
N LYS A 187 20.43 -16.83 -8.65
CA LYS A 187 20.18 -16.89 -10.09
C LYS A 187 19.46 -15.61 -10.55
N THR A 188 19.98 -14.96 -11.59
CA THR A 188 19.30 -13.79 -12.18
C THR A 188 18.19 -14.25 -13.14
N ALA A 189 16.97 -13.84 -12.88
CA ALA A 189 15.82 -14.02 -13.75
C ALA A 189 15.53 -12.68 -14.46
N TYR A 190 16.23 -12.45 -15.59
CA TYR A 190 15.94 -11.25 -16.39
C TYR A 190 14.61 -11.42 -17.10
N ILE A 191 13.85 -10.34 -17.13
CA ILE A 191 12.61 -10.25 -17.89
C ILE A 191 12.96 -10.23 -19.37
N GLU A 192 12.31 -11.08 -20.15
CA GLU A 192 12.49 -11.06 -21.61
C GLU A 192 12.05 -9.71 -22.17
N PRO A 193 12.79 -9.14 -23.14
CA PRO A 193 12.39 -7.93 -23.83
C PRO A 193 10.97 -8.08 -24.40
N GLY A 194 10.05 -7.18 -24.01
CA GLY A 194 8.65 -7.26 -24.41
C GLY A 194 7.73 -8.04 -23.47
N SER A 195 8.24 -8.58 -22.35
CA SER A 195 7.48 -9.37 -21.37
C SER A 195 7.29 -8.64 -20.01
N PRO A 196 6.69 -7.44 -19.96
CA PRO A 196 6.55 -6.66 -18.72
C PRO A 196 5.76 -7.40 -17.65
N TRP A 197 4.87 -8.32 -18.02
CA TRP A 197 4.08 -9.14 -17.08
C TRP A 197 4.92 -10.02 -16.16
N GLU A 198 6.17 -10.29 -16.49
CA GLU A 198 7.07 -11.09 -15.64
C GLU A 198 7.39 -10.34 -14.34
N ASN A 199 7.45 -8.99 -14.33
CA ASN A 199 7.65 -8.16 -13.14
C ASN A 199 6.35 -7.69 -12.47
N GLY A 200 5.22 -8.32 -12.79
CA GLY A 200 3.90 -7.85 -12.33
C GLY A 200 3.73 -7.74 -10.81
N TYR A 201 4.56 -8.42 -10.00
CA TYR A 201 4.53 -8.25 -8.54
C TYR A 201 5.13 -6.92 -8.12
N CYS A 202 6.32 -6.58 -8.65
CA CYS A 202 6.96 -5.31 -8.37
C CYS A 202 6.18 -4.12 -8.96
N GLU A 203 5.64 -4.25 -10.17
CA GLU A 203 4.75 -3.24 -10.76
C GLU A 203 3.49 -3.00 -9.92
N SER A 204 2.86 -4.09 -9.45
CA SER A 204 1.71 -4.01 -8.55
C SER A 204 2.07 -3.35 -7.21
N PHE A 205 3.25 -3.63 -6.67
CA PHE A 205 3.77 -2.97 -5.48
C PHE A 205 4.01 -1.48 -5.74
N ASN A 206 4.73 -1.13 -6.80
CA ASN A 206 5.05 0.23 -7.19
C ASN A 206 3.79 1.07 -7.42
N SER A 207 2.75 0.48 -8.02
CA SER A 207 1.43 1.13 -8.17
C SER A 207 0.81 1.49 -6.81
N LYS A 208 0.93 0.60 -5.80
CA LYS A 208 0.43 0.87 -4.46
C LYS A 208 1.28 1.93 -3.74
N LEU A 209 2.59 1.86 -3.87
CA LEU A 209 3.51 2.86 -3.33
C LEU A 209 3.19 4.27 -3.87
N ARG A 210 2.94 4.39 -5.19
CA ARG A 210 2.52 5.65 -5.80
C ARG A 210 1.16 6.12 -5.27
N ASP A 211 0.16 5.24 -5.30
CA ASP A 211 -1.22 5.57 -4.96
C ASP A 211 -1.42 5.91 -3.47
N GLU A 212 -0.77 5.17 -2.60
CA GLU A 212 -1.00 5.24 -1.15
C GLU A 212 0.03 6.11 -0.40
N PHE A 213 1.15 6.47 -1.06
CA PHE A 213 2.22 7.24 -0.45
C PHE A 213 2.67 8.41 -1.32
N LEU A 214 3.29 8.15 -2.49
CA LEU A 214 3.99 9.19 -3.24
C LEU A 214 3.06 10.29 -3.78
N ASN A 215 1.82 9.95 -4.15
CA ASN A 215 0.85 10.91 -4.70
C ASN A 215 0.17 11.75 -3.61
N GLY A 216 0.29 11.36 -2.35
CA GLY A 216 -0.32 12.07 -1.22
C GLY A 216 0.65 12.94 -0.42
N GLU A 217 1.94 12.90 -0.75
CA GLU A 217 2.99 13.54 0.03
C GLU A 217 3.77 14.58 -0.78
N LEU A 218 4.14 15.67 -0.12
CA LEU A 218 5.04 16.69 -0.65
C LEU A 218 6.36 16.61 0.11
N PHE A 219 7.43 16.21 -0.57
CA PHE A 219 8.74 15.98 0.03
C PHE A 219 9.65 17.21 -0.07
N TYR A 220 10.13 17.72 1.04
CA TYR A 220 11.04 18.85 1.07
C TYR A 220 12.53 18.45 1.09
N SER A 221 12.84 17.24 1.56
CA SER A 221 14.24 16.79 1.66
C SER A 221 14.40 15.28 1.41
N MET A 222 15.64 14.88 1.09
CA MET A 222 16.01 13.46 1.00
C MET A 222 15.89 12.72 2.33
N LYS A 223 16.18 13.40 3.45
CA LYS A 223 16.05 12.82 4.80
C LYS A 223 14.59 12.49 5.09
N GLU A 224 13.70 13.43 4.78
CA GLU A 224 12.26 13.24 4.94
C GLU A 224 11.73 12.06 4.12
N ILE A 225 12.07 12.01 2.82
CA ILE A 225 11.69 10.87 1.96
C ILE A 225 12.13 9.54 2.56
N ARG A 226 13.38 9.43 3.04
CA ARG A 226 13.90 8.20 3.62
C ARG A 226 13.11 7.78 4.86
N VAL A 227 12.82 8.72 5.76
CA VAL A 227 12.05 8.46 6.97
C VAL A 227 10.62 8.05 6.65
N LEU A 228 9.93 8.79 5.77
CA LEU A 228 8.54 8.51 5.42
C LEU A 228 8.41 7.22 4.60
N ALA A 229 9.35 6.94 3.69
CA ALA A 229 9.37 5.69 2.92
C ALA A 229 9.57 4.47 3.83
N GLU A 230 10.45 4.56 4.84
CA GLU A 230 10.64 3.48 5.81
C GLU A 230 9.39 3.28 6.68
N ARG A 231 8.77 4.37 7.16
CA ARG A 231 7.50 4.30 7.89
C ARG A 231 6.41 3.62 7.04
N TRP A 232 6.30 4.00 5.77
CA TRP A 232 5.34 3.38 4.86
C TRP A 232 5.65 1.91 4.62
N ARG A 233 6.94 1.51 4.47
CA ARG A 233 7.38 0.12 4.33
C ARG A 233 6.96 -0.72 5.53
N VAL A 234 7.21 -0.23 6.74
CA VAL A 234 6.80 -0.89 7.98
C VAL A 234 5.28 -1.05 8.03
N HIS A 235 4.54 0.04 7.75
CA HIS A 235 3.07 -0.01 7.68
C HIS A 235 2.57 -1.02 6.64
N TYR A 236 3.16 -1.02 5.44
CA TYR A 236 2.83 -1.95 4.36
C TYR A 236 2.99 -3.40 4.79
N ASN A 237 4.07 -3.71 5.51
CA ASN A 237 4.39 -5.07 5.93
C ASN A 237 3.59 -5.55 7.16
N THR A 238 3.30 -4.66 8.12
CA THR A 238 2.77 -5.06 9.44
C THR A 238 1.31 -4.70 9.66
N ILE A 239 0.76 -3.74 8.93
CA ILE A 239 -0.57 -3.20 9.18
C ILE A 239 -1.49 -3.34 7.97
N ARG A 240 -0.98 -3.02 6.78
CA ARG A 240 -1.76 -2.90 5.57
C ARG A 240 -2.45 -4.22 5.18
N PRO A 241 -3.81 -4.26 5.05
CA PRO A 241 -4.49 -5.48 4.60
C PRO A 241 -4.23 -5.79 3.12
N HIS A 242 -3.83 -7.02 2.82
CA HIS A 242 -3.58 -7.52 1.46
C HIS A 242 -4.63 -8.51 1.03
N SER A 243 -5.37 -8.21 -0.03
CA SER A 243 -6.44 -9.09 -0.53
C SER A 243 -5.94 -10.46 -0.97
N SER A 244 -4.72 -10.54 -1.54
CA SER A 244 -4.09 -11.81 -1.94
C SER A 244 -3.65 -12.68 -0.77
N LEU A 245 -3.58 -12.12 0.44
CA LEU A 245 -3.21 -12.80 1.69
C LEU A 245 -4.39 -12.94 2.64
N GLY A 246 -5.62 -12.94 2.13
CA GLY A 246 -6.83 -12.99 2.97
C GLY A 246 -6.98 -11.77 3.88
N TYR A 247 -6.53 -10.60 3.43
CA TYR A 247 -6.49 -9.34 4.17
C TYR A 247 -5.55 -9.31 5.38
N ARG A 248 -4.63 -10.28 5.51
CA ARG A 248 -3.51 -10.18 6.45
C ARG A 248 -2.40 -9.31 5.87
N PRO A 249 -1.58 -8.65 6.70
CA PRO A 249 -0.36 -8.00 6.24
C PRO A 249 0.71 -9.04 5.85
N PRO A 250 1.70 -8.67 4.99
CA PRO A 250 2.74 -9.59 4.50
C PRO A 250 3.64 -10.18 5.59
N ALA A 251 4.02 -9.36 6.57
CA ALA A 251 4.90 -9.75 7.66
C ALA A 251 4.35 -9.24 9.01
N PRO A 252 3.24 -9.79 9.50
CA PRO A 252 2.61 -9.33 10.74
C PRO A 252 3.50 -9.51 11.97
N GLU A 253 4.46 -10.41 11.92
CA GLU A 253 5.38 -10.76 13.01
C GLU A 253 6.68 -9.96 12.98
N ALA A 254 6.96 -9.22 11.92
CA ALA A 254 8.12 -8.34 11.80
C ALA A 254 7.99 -7.05 12.64
N ARG A 255 7.36 -7.16 13.82
CA ARG A 255 7.48 -6.15 14.87
C ARG A 255 8.92 -6.23 15.37
N LEU A 256 9.66 -5.12 15.23
CA LEU A 256 11.01 -5.00 15.76
C LEU A 256 11.07 -5.59 17.18
N PRO A 257 12.02 -6.48 17.49
CA PRO A 257 12.23 -6.93 18.85
C PRO A 257 12.46 -5.70 19.73
N LYS A 258 11.81 -5.65 20.89
CA LYS A 258 11.98 -4.57 21.90
C LYS A 258 13.42 -4.41 22.41
N SER A 259 14.36 -5.19 21.93
CA SER A 259 15.73 -5.31 22.44
C SER A 259 16.82 -4.50 21.73
N LEU A 260 16.50 -3.79 20.64
CA LEU A 260 17.45 -2.83 20.10
C LEU A 260 17.08 -1.45 20.63
N GLY A 261 17.81 -0.98 21.62
CA GLY A 261 17.66 0.23 22.44
C GLY A 261 17.54 1.58 21.70
N TYR A 262 16.64 1.64 20.76
CA TYR A 262 16.03 2.87 20.31
C TYR A 262 14.88 3.12 21.28
N GLY A 263 15.00 4.18 22.08
CA GLY A 263 14.04 4.58 23.08
C GLY A 263 12.61 4.46 22.56
N GLU A 264 11.70 4.14 23.46
CA GLU A 264 10.28 3.93 23.22
C GLU A 264 9.75 4.84 22.12
N VAL A 265 9.77 4.34 20.89
CA VAL A 265 8.88 4.85 19.88
C VAL A 265 7.52 4.36 20.33
N GLU A 266 6.87 5.18 21.17
CA GLU A 266 5.45 5.08 21.42
C GLU A 266 4.81 4.60 20.13
N THR A 267 4.03 3.57 20.23
CA THR A 267 3.18 3.05 19.16
C THR A 267 2.19 4.13 18.76
N ALA A 268 2.70 5.19 18.14
CA ALA A 268 1.90 6.14 17.41
C ALA A 268 1.37 5.41 16.18
N THR A 269 0.34 4.62 16.42
CA THR A 269 -0.51 3.93 15.45
C THR A 269 -1.31 4.93 14.60
N ARG A 270 -0.91 6.19 14.59
CA ARG A 270 -1.54 7.22 13.77
C ARG A 270 -0.47 7.77 12.84
N PHE A 271 -0.63 7.52 11.54
CA PHE A 271 -0.12 8.44 10.55
C PHE A 271 -0.96 9.71 10.65
N PRO A 272 -0.47 10.80 11.21
CA PRO A 272 -1.10 12.07 10.96
C PRO A 272 -0.76 12.39 9.50
N LEU A 273 -1.75 12.27 8.61
CA LEU A 273 -1.72 13.13 7.45
C LEU A 273 -1.52 14.53 8.02
N LEU A 274 -0.39 15.16 7.72
CA LEU A 274 -0.16 16.56 7.99
C LEU A 274 -1.17 17.35 7.14
N HIS A 275 -2.41 17.43 7.62
CA HIS A 275 -3.29 18.53 7.26
C HIS A 275 -2.66 19.75 7.94
N THR A 276 -1.96 20.55 7.16
CA THR A 276 -1.78 21.96 7.50
C THR A 276 -3.17 22.55 7.71
N PRO A 277 -3.51 23.09 8.88
CA PRO A 277 -4.73 23.86 9.03
C PRO A 277 -4.62 25.02 8.05
N HIS A 278 -5.61 25.17 7.18
CA HIS A 278 -5.83 26.41 6.47
C HIS A 278 -5.85 27.53 7.51
N GLY A 279 -4.78 28.35 7.50
CA GLY A 279 -4.74 29.55 8.29
C GLY A 279 -5.88 30.45 7.87
N ASP A 280 -6.77 30.72 8.81
CA ASP A 280 -7.72 31.81 8.74
C ASP A 280 -6.98 33.12 8.43
N TYR A 281 -7.01 33.54 7.19
CA TYR A 281 -6.74 34.92 6.83
C TYR A 281 -7.90 35.78 7.32
N ARG A 282 -7.91 36.11 8.62
CA ARG A 282 -8.67 37.26 9.09
C ARG A 282 -7.97 38.50 8.57
N SER A 283 -8.65 39.20 7.66
CA SER A 283 -8.30 40.52 7.22
C SER A 283 -8.23 41.47 8.41
N THR A 284 -7.07 41.84 8.83
CA THR A 284 -6.85 43.03 9.66
C THR A 284 -7.00 44.25 8.77
N LYS A 285 -8.10 44.96 8.91
CA LYS A 285 -8.24 46.33 8.45
C LYS A 285 -7.15 47.17 9.10
N ILE A 286 -6.30 47.73 8.30
CA ILE A 286 -5.42 48.82 8.70
C ILE A 286 -6.27 50.09 8.54
N ASP A 287 -6.73 50.63 9.64
CA ASP A 287 -7.26 51.99 9.68
C ASP A 287 -6.12 52.96 9.40
N ALA A 288 -6.36 53.75 8.39
CA ALA A 288 -5.56 54.93 8.09
C ALA A 288 -5.78 56.01 9.17
N LEU A 289 -4.72 56.52 9.73
CA LEU A 289 -4.69 57.82 10.40
C LEU A 289 -3.48 58.63 9.88
N HIS A 290 -3.85 59.76 9.26
CA HIS A 290 -3.14 60.96 8.90
C HIS A 290 -1.91 60.84 7.98
#